data_8be4dae0d6d3c15acc57c69ba5e7e792
#
_entry.id   8be4dae0d6d3c15acc57c69ba5e7e792
#
_cell.length_a   1.000
_cell.length_b   1.000
_cell.length_c   1.000
_cell.angle_alpha   90.00
_cell.angle_beta   90.00
_cell.angle_gamma   90.00
#
_symmetry.space_group_name_H-M   'P 1'
#
loop_
_entity.id
_entity.type
_entity.pdbx_description
1 polymer ?
#
loop_
_entity_poly.entity_id
_entity_poly.type
_entity_poly.pdbx_seq_one_letter_code
_entity_poly.pdbx_strand_id
1 'polypeptide(L)'
;MKRLFFVLFASMALAFGASAQTAEEIVARMDKETEKGDTQGLAMTMSMKIPIVGEFSTRIKARGDYSKAESTVKGEKVIFWSDTKTTWTYTANNNELVIEPSKGSQNDEGELVKGITSGYDVSIKGETADAWQIKCVKQKSNQDKDDPKTMDLVVSKKTYLPVRLVAKVKMVTVTLSNFALGVSPEEVKFDQSAYKDAKVIDKR
;
A
#
# COMPACT_ATOMS: atom_id res chain seq x y z
N MET A 1 -41.39 -28.24 -59.56
CA MET A 1 -41.25 -26.89 -59.02
C MET A 1 -40.76 -26.99 -57.55
N LYS A 2 -39.44 -26.85 -57.39
CA LYS A 2 -38.81 -26.98 -56.09
C LYS A 2 -38.65 -25.58 -55.44
N ARG A 3 -39.35 -25.32 -54.35
CA ARG A 3 -39.21 -24.06 -53.60
C ARG A 3 -38.05 -24.22 -52.57
N LEU A 4 -36.95 -23.52 -52.80
CA LEU A 4 -35.81 -23.43 -51.97
C LEU A 4 -36.13 -22.42 -50.85
N PHE A 5 -36.29 -22.91 -49.63
CA PHE A 5 -36.37 -22.04 -48.45
C PHE A 5 -34.96 -21.67 -48.00
N PHE A 6 -34.57 -20.42 -48.26
CA PHE A 6 -33.37 -19.83 -47.65
C PHE A 6 -33.73 -19.40 -46.24
N VAL A 7 -33.29 -20.13 -45.24
CA VAL A 7 -33.33 -19.72 -43.85
C VAL A 7 -32.10 -18.85 -43.62
N LEU A 8 -32.32 -17.54 -43.60
CA LEU A 8 -31.31 -16.56 -43.22
C LEU A 8 -31.15 -16.62 -41.69
N PHE A 9 -30.16 -17.35 -41.19
CA PHE A 9 -29.74 -17.28 -39.81
C PHE A 9 -29.04 -15.94 -39.61
N ALA A 10 -29.81 -14.92 -39.19
CA ALA A 10 -29.24 -13.71 -38.63
C ALA A 10 -28.67 -14.05 -37.26
N SER A 11 -27.38 -14.41 -37.25
CA SER A 11 -26.58 -14.45 -36.01
C SER A 11 -26.44 -13.01 -35.50
N MET A 12 -27.39 -12.60 -34.66
CA MET A 12 -27.21 -11.45 -33.76
C MET A 12 -26.08 -11.81 -32.83
N ALA A 13 -24.86 -11.47 -33.21
CA ALA A 13 -23.76 -11.33 -32.28
C ALA A 13 -24.14 -10.18 -31.31
N LEU A 14 -24.73 -10.55 -30.21
CA LEU A 14 -24.79 -9.68 -29.04
C LEU A 14 -23.33 -9.47 -28.61
N ALA A 15 -22.71 -8.46 -29.22
CA ALA A 15 -21.55 -7.83 -28.64
C ALA A 15 -22.01 -7.24 -27.32
N PHE A 16 -21.98 -8.06 -26.25
CA PHE A 16 -21.88 -7.52 -24.91
C PHE A 16 -20.59 -6.70 -24.94
N GLY A 17 -20.73 -5.41 -25.17
CA GLY A 17 -19.68 -4.45 -24.92
C GLY A 17 -19.37 -4.55 -23.42
N ALA A 18 -18.43 -5.43 -23.09
CA ALA A 18 -17.75 -5.32 -21.84
C ALA A 18 -17.09 -3.94 -21.89
N SER A 19 -17.74 -2.94 -21.30
CA SER A 19 -17.13 -1.63 -21.10
C SER A 19 -15.83 -1.90 -20.38
N ALA A 20 -14.71 -1.72 -21.08
CA ALA A 20 -13.41 -1.86 -20.45
C ALA A 20 -13.37 -0.86 -19.31
N GLN A 21 -13.07 -1.34 -18.09
CA GLN A 21 -12.98 -0.46 -16.92
C GLN A 21 -11.94 0.62 -17.20
N THR A 22 -12.26 1.85 -16.79
CA THR A 22 -11.31 2.96 -16.89
C THR A 22 -10.27 2.88 -15.76
N ALA A 23 -9.15 3.56 -15.92
CA ALA A 23 -8.12 3.63 -14.87
C ALA A 23 -8.67 4.24 -13.57
N GLU A 24 -9.53 5.26 -13.71
CA GLU A 24 -10.18 5.95 -12.60
C GLU A 24 -11.13 5.01 -11.83
N GLU A 25 -11.92 4.20 -12.54
CA GLU A 25 -12.80 3.21 -11.89
C GLU A 25 -12.01 2.14 -11.13
N ILE A 26 -10.90 1.67 -11.70
CA ILE A 26 -10.03 0.68 -11.06
C ILE A 26 -9.42 1.26 -9.80
N VAL A 27 -8.89 2.48 -9.88
CA VAL A 27 -8.26 3.18 -8.74
C VAL A 27 -9.28 3.50 -7.66
N ALA A 28 -10.46 4.02 -8.02
CA ALA A 28 -11.52 4.30 -7.04
C ALA A 28 -11.98 3.03 -6.30
N ARG A 29 -11.98 1.88 -6.99
CA ARG A 29 -12.28 0.61 -6.34
C ARG A 29 -11.13 0.11 -5.49
N MET A 30 -9.89 0.32 -5.90
CA MET A 30 -8.70 0.03 -5.11
C MET A 30 -8.72 0.80 -3.78
N ASP A 31 -8.99 2.11 -3.82
CA ASP A 31 -9.08 2.95 -2.63
C ASP A 31 -10.14 2.40 -1.65
N LYS A 32 -11.31 2.04 -2.17
CA LYS A 32 -12.40 1.44 -1.39
C LYS A 32 -12.02 0.08 -0.75
N GLU A 33 -11.23 -0.74 -1.44
CA GLU A 33 -10.74 -2.00 -0.88
C GLU A 33 -9.65 -1.76 0.18
N THR A 34 -8.77 -0.78 -0.01
CA THR A 34 -7.72 -0.44 0.96
C THR A 34 -8.28 0.22 2.21
N GLU A 35 -9.37 1.00 2.12
CA GLU A 35 -10.08 1.56 3.28
C GLU A 35 -10.58 0.49 4.27
N LYS A 36 -10.82 -0.73 3.81
CA LYS A 36 -11.15 -1.85 4.70
C LYS A 36 -10.02 -2.17 5.70
N GLY A 37 -8.82 -1.71 5.42
CA GLY A 37 -7.67 -1.83 6.32
C GLY A 37 -7.91 -1.23 7.70
N ASP A 38 -8.74 -0.18 7.82
CA ASP A 38 -9.06 0.43 9.11
C ASP A 38 -9.74 -0.56 10.07
N THR A 39 -10.63 -1.39 9.55
CA THR A 39 -11.40 -2.35 10.35
C THR A 39 -10.82 -3.76 10.33
N GLN A 40 -10.31 -4.20 9.17
CA GLN A 40 -9.76 -5.55 8.99
C GLN A 40 -8.27 -5.62 9.26
N GLY A 41 -7.59 -4.48 9.28
CA GLY A 41 -6.14 -4.38 9.31
C GLY A 41 -5.50 -4.59 7.93
N LEU A 42 -4.46 -3.83 7.65
CA LEU A 42 -3.68 -3.86 6.40
C LEU A 42 -2.23 -4.18 6.71
N ALA A 43 -1.65 -5.09 5.95
CA ALA A 43 -0.22 -5.35 5.93
C ALA A 43 0.37 -4.94 4.58
N MET A 44 1.61 -4.45 4.58
CA MET A 44 2.38 -4.18 3.37
C MET A 44 3.88 -4.22 3.65
N THR A 45 4.67 -4.21 2.60
CA THR A 45 6.12 -4.05 2.66
C THR A 45 6.51 -2.78 1.92
N MET A 46 7.23 -1.91 2.58
CA MET A 46 7.86 -0.74 1.99
C MET A 46 9.36 -1.02 1.81
N SER A 47 9.86 -0.86 0.59
CA SER A 47 11.30 -0.93 0.30
C SER A 47 11.76 0.43 -0.23
N MET A 48 12.88 0.91 0.27
CA MET A 48 13.53 2.13 -0.17
C MET A 48 14.92 1.81 -0.70
N LYS A 49 15.16 2.15 -1.97
CA LYS A 49 16.48 2.02 -2.59
C LYS A 49 17.12 3.41 -2.71
N ILE A 50 18.22 3.59 -1.98
CA ILE A 50 19.00 4.82 -1.95
C ILE A 50 20.33 4.56 -2.64
N PRO A 51 20.74 5.32 -3.67
CA PRO A 51 22.04 5.16 -4.31
C PRO A 51 23.17 5.19 -3.27
N ILE A 52 24.18 4.33 -3.43
CA ILE A 52 25.36 4.24 -2.55
C ILE A 52 25.05 3.65 -1.17
N VAL A 53 23.89 3.92 -0.57
CA VAL A 53 23.52 3.45 0.78
C VAL A 53 22.98 2.02 0.76
N GLY A 54 22.24 1.66 -0.29
CA GLY A 54 21.66 0.33 -0.45
C GLY A 54 20.12 0.32 -0.42
N GLU A 55 19.57 -0.85 -0.15
CA GLU A 55 18.12 -1.09 -0.07
C GLU A 55 17.73 -1.46 1.35
N PHE A 56 16.66 -0.86 1.85
CA PHE A 56 16.06 -1.13 3.14
C PHE A 56 14.62 -1.59 2.93
N SER A 57 14.19 -2.55 3.72
CA SER A 57 12.82 -3.07 3.66
C SER A 57 12.20 -3.04 5.05
N THR A 58 10.98 -2.52 5.12
CA THR A 58 10.18 -2.42 6.33
C THR A 58 8.86 -3.12 6.09
N ARG A 59 8.52 -4.07 6.95
CA ARG A 59 7.18 -4.68 6.98
C ARG A 59 6.30 -3.87 7.88
N ILE A 60 5.19 -3.39 7.36
CA ILE A 60 4.23 -2.53 8.05
C ILE A 60 2.93 -3.29 8.22
N LYS A 61 2.33 -3.18 9.39
CA LYS A 61 0.99 -3.66 9.73
C LYS A 61 0.25 -2.54 10.44
N ALA A 62 -0.97 -2.26 10.03
CA ALA A 62 -1.81 -1.25 10.66
C ALA A 62 -3.23 -1.76 10.83
N ARG A 63 -3.92 -1.33 11.89
CA ARG A 63 -5.34 -1.58 12.13
C ARG A 63 -5.92 -0.50 13.04
N GLY A 64 -6.84 0.29 12.52
CA GLY A 64 -7.37 1.45 13.24
C GLY A 64 -6.22 2.36 13.68
N ASP A 65 -6.19 2.68 14.98
CA ASP A 65 -5.19 3.58 15.57
C ASP A 65 -3.84 2.92 15.88
N TYR A 66 -3.67 1.63 15.57
CA TYR A 66 -2.47 0.88 15.91
C TYR A 66 -1.65 0.56 14.68
N SER A 67 -0.35 0.74 14.79
CA SER A 67 0.59 0.28 13.76
C SER A 67 1.81 -0.42 14.35
N LYS A 68 2.41 -1.27 13.54
CA LYS A 68 3.67 -1.95 13.80
C LYS A 68 4.51 -1.96 12.54
N ALA A 69 5.76 -1.53 12.66
CA ALA A 69 6.74 -1.59 11.58
C ALA A 69 7.97 -2.39 12.03
N GLU A 70 8.40 -3.33 11.20
CA GLU A 70 9.61 -4.12 11.45
C GLU A 70 10.59 -3.94 10.30
N SER A 71 11.80 -3.52 10.61
CA SER A 71 12.88 -3.39 9.64
C SER A 71 14.19 -3.99 10.13
N THR A 72 15.07 -4.27 9.20
CA THR A 72 16.45 -4.62 9.49
C THR A 72 17.36 -3.62 8.77
N VAL A 73 18.08 -2.82 9.53
CA VAL A 73 18.99 -1.80 9.02
C VAL A 73 20.41 -2.18 9.40
N LYS A 74 21.27 -2.42 8.42
CA LYS A 74 22.68 -2.84 8.63
C LYS A 74 22.83 -4.06 9.55
N GLY A 75 21.89 -5.02 9.45
CA GLY A 75 21.86 -6.23 10.29
C GLY A 75 21.22 -6.04 11.66
N GLU A 76 20.83 -4.84 12.03
CA GLU A 76 20.12 -4.55 13.26
C GLU A 76 18.61 -4.60 13.06
N LYS A 77 17.93 -5.41 13.88
CA LYS A 77 16.46 -5.47 13.91
C LYS A 77 15.91 -4.33 14.75
N VAL A 78 15.07 -3.50 14.12
CA VAL A 78 14.34 -2.42 14.78
C VAL A 78 12.85 -2.70 14.61
N ILE A 79 12.11 -2.61 15.70
CA ILE A 79 10.66 -2.75 15.71
C ILE A 79 10.05 -1.51 16.30
N PHE A 80 9.08 -0.98 15.61
CA PHE A 80 8.35 0.21 16.00
C PHE A 80 6.87 -0.13 16.17
N TRP A 81 6.24 0.41 17.22
CA TRP A 81 4.80 0.39 17.42
C TRP A 81 4.31 1.80 17.68
N SER A 82 3.10 2.07 17.27
CA SER A 82 2.43 3.33 17.54
C SER A 82 0.96 3.12 17.85
N ASP A 83 0.46 3.93 18.74
CA ASP A 83 -0.97 4.22 18.90
C ASP A 83 -1.17 5.75 18.90
N THR A 84 -2.39 6.23 19.19
CA THR A 84 -2.69 7.67 19.17
C THR A 84 -1.93 8.49 20.21
N LYS A 85 -1.33 7.85 21.24
CA LYS A 85 -0.73 8.52 22.39
C LYS A 85 0.75 8.24 22.54
N THR A 86 1.20 7.05 22.15
CA THR A 86 2.53 6.56 22.50
C THR A 86 3.17 5.86 21.30
N THR A 87 4.46 6.02 21.16
CA THR A 87 5.32 5.24 20.29
C THR A 87 6.31 4.43 21.11
N TRP A 88 6.60 3.22 20.63
CA TRP A 88 7.59 2.31 21.21
C TRP A 88 8.57 1.92 20.11
N THR A 89 9.85 2.07 20.39
CA THR A 89 10.92 1.65 19.49
C THR A 89 11.83 0.66 20.20
N TYR A 90 11.87 -0.56 19.72
CA TYR A 90 12.78 -1.59 20.22
C TYR A 90 13.94 -1.80 19.26
N THR A 91 15.16 -1.74 19.79
CA THR A 91 16.41 -1.97 19.06
C THR A 91 17.08 -3.22 19.60
N ALA A 92 17.15 -4.27 18.78
CA ALA A 92 17.54 -5.61 19.24
C ALA A 92 19.02 -5.68 19.69
N ASN A 93 19.93 -5.01 18.99
CA ASN A 93 21.37 -5.07 19.31
C ASN A 93 21.69 -4.52 20.70
N ASN A 94 20.97 -3.50 21.14
CA ASN A 94 21.18 -2.87 22.43
C ASN A 94 20.22 -3.41 23.49
N ASN A 95 19.28 -4.28 23.13
CA ASN A 95 18.15 -4.70 23.94
C ASN A 95 17.48 -3.49 24.62
N GLU A 96 17.22 -2.43 23.84
CA GLU A 96 16.73 -1.16 24.34
C GLU A 96 15.32 -0.88 23.80
N LEU A 97 14.43 -0.45 24.70
CA LEU A 97 13.07 -0.04 24.42
C LEU A 97 12.91 1.45 24.76
N VAL A 98 12.72 2.27 23.74
CA VAL A 98 12.42 3.70 23.91
C VAL A 98 10.92 3.90 23.82
N ILE A 99 10.35 4.65 24.79
CA ILE A 99 8.94 5.00 24.87
C ILE A 99 8.83 6.52 24.79
N GLU A 100 8.06 7.02 23.83
CA GLU A 100 7.90 8.46 23.59
C GLU A 100 6.42 8.80 23.40
N PRO A 101 6.00 10.05 23.70
CA PRO A 101 4.68 10.51 23.28
C PRO A 101 4.54 10.43 21.76
N SER A 102 3.40 9.96 21.27
CA SER A 102 3.09 10.07 19.85
C SER A 102 3.03 11.54 19.46
N LYS A 103 3.71 11.92 18.40
CA LYS A 103 3.72 13.30 17.90
C LYS A 103 2.45 13.68 17.13
N GLY A 104 1.36 12.91 17.29
CA GLY A 104 0.15 13.06 16.48
C GLY A 104 0.40 12.70 15.01
N SER A 105 -0.61 12.40 14.24
CA SER A 105 -0.54 12.13 12.78
C SER A 105 0.52 11.14 12.26
N GLN A 106 1.21 10.37 13.11
CA GLN A 106 2.03 9.25 12.62
C GLN A 106 1.21 7.99 12.32
N ASN A 107 -0.11 8.07 12.42
CA ASN A 107 -1.02 7.07 11.85
C ASN A 107 -1.13 7.19 10.33
N ASP A 108 -0.29 8.02 9.73
CA ASP A 108 -0.13 8.15 8.27
C ASP A 108 0.28 6.84 7.58
N GLU A 109 0.65 5.80 8.34
CA GLU A 109 0.99 4.49 7.73
C GLU A 109 -0.25 3.78 7.15
N GLY A 110 -1.43 3.94 7.75
CA GLY A 110 -2.70 3.54 7.14
C GLY A 110 -3.15 4.51 6.04
N GLU A 111 -2.79 5.78 6.16
CA GLU A 111 -3.04 6.81 5.15
C GLU A 111 -2.06 6.76 3.98
N LEU A 112 -0.89 6.09 4.14
CA LEU A 112 0.09 5.90 3.05
C LEU A 112 -0.51 5.29 1.77
N VAL A 113 -1.65 4.64 1.87
CA VAL A 113 -2.33 4.02 0.73
C VAL A 113 -3.65 4.70 0.40
N LYS A 114 -4.26 5.41 1.36
CA LYS A 114 -5.48 6.16 1.12
C LYS A 114 -5.19 7.37 0.23
N GLY A 115 -5.88 7.42 -0.89
CA GLY A 115 -5.74 8.55 -1.81
C GLY A 115 -4.35 8.67 -2.43
N ILE A 116 -3.56 7.57 -2.46
CA ILE A 116 -2.19 7.56 -3.02
C ILE A 116 -2.12 8.05 -4.47
N THR A 117 -3.24 8.00 -5.16
CA THR A 117 -3.39 8.54 -6.52
C THR A 117 -4.06 9.91 -6.56
N SER A 118 -4.39 10.49 -5.41
CA SER A 118 -4.95 11.84 -5.33
C SER A 118 -3.96 12.87 -5.88
N GLY A 119 -4.42 13.74 -6.76
CA GLY A 119 -3.56 14.71 -7.45
C GLY A 119 -2.74 14.13 -8.60
N TYR A 120 -3.11 12.93 -9.10
CA TYR A 120 -2.51 12.31 -10.28
C TYR A 120 -3.55 12.02 -11.36
N ASP A 121 -3.18 12.23 -12.61
CA ASP A 121 -3.87 11.70 -13.76
C ASP A 121 -3.47 10.23 -13.91
N VAL A 122 -4.46 9.34 -14.02
CA VAL A 122 -4.24 7.89 -14.10
C VAL A 122 -4.58 7.37 -15.50
N SER A 123 -3.83 6.38 -15.97
CA SER A 123 -4.07 5.74 -17.26
C SER A 123 -3.64 4.27 -17.24
N ILE A 124 -4.37 3.41 -17.93
CA ILE A 124 -3.97 2.01 -18.11
C ILE A 124 -2.81 1.97 -19.11
N LYS A 125 -1.64 1.51 -18.63
CA LYS A 125 -0.44 1.29 -19.43
C LYS A 125 -0.44 -0.10 -20.09
N GLY A 126 -1.08 -1.06 -19.42
CA GLY A 126 -1.18 -2.44 -19.85
C GLY A 126 -1.94 -3.29 -18.84
N GLU A 127 -2.14 -4.54 -19.18
CA GLU A 127 -2.77 -5.52 -18.30
C GLU A 127 -2.20 -6.92 -18.51
N THR A 128 -2.33 -7.75 -17.51
CA THR A 128 -2.10 -9.19 -17.54
C THR A 128 -3.41 -9.92 -17.25
N ALA A 129 -3.39 -11.25 -17.23
CA ALA A 129 -4.54 -12.03 -16.79
C ALA A 129 -5.03 -11.63 -15.39
N ASP A 130 -4.10 -11.30 -14.48
CA ASP A 130 -4.37 -11.13 -13.04
C ASP A 130 -4.32 -9.69 -12.56
N ALA A 131 -3.81 -8.74 -13.34
CA ALA A 131 -3.58 -7.38 -12.88
C ALA A 131 -3.65 -6.33 -13.98
N TRP A 132 -4.01 -5.10 -13.59
CA TRP A 132 -3.86 -3.89 -14.40
C TRP A 132 -2.55 -3.17 -14.03
N GLN A 133 -1.89 -2.64 -15.05
CA GLN A 133 -0.73 -1.76 -14.90
C GLN A 133 -1.18 -0.32 -15.17
N ILE A 134 -1.11 0.52 -14.16
CA ILE A 134 -1.58 1.89 -14.19
C ILE A 134 -0.40 2.84 -14.07
N LYS A 135 -0.35 3.83 -14.94
CA LYS A 135 0.57 4.96 -14.86
C LYS A 135 -0.14 6.11 -14.19
N CYS A 136 0.48 6.65 -13.15
CA CYS A 136 0.05 7.87 -12.48
C CYS A 136 1.01 8.99 -12.85
N VAL A 137 0.48 10.12 -13.31
CA VAL A 137 1.25 11.32 -13.69
C VAL A 137 0.75 12.47 -12.84
N LYS A 138 1.65 13.12 -12.13
CA LYS A 138 1.33 14.23 -11.23
C LYS A 138 0.62 15.35 -11.97
N GLN A 139 -0.53 15.78 -11.48
CA GLN A 139 -1.29 16.90 -12.05
C GLN A 139 -0.58 18.22 -11.84
N LYS A 140 -0.79 19.17 -12.74
CA LYS A 140 -0.24 20.54 -12.61
C LYS A 140 -0.78 21.28 -11.38
N SER A 141 -1.98 20.93 -10.93
CA SER A 141 -2.62 21.46 -9.72
C SER A 141 -1.96 20.97 -8.43
N ASN A 142 -1.31 19.81 -8.45
CA ASN A 142 -0.59 19.28 -7.30
C ASN A 142 0.76 20.00 -7.15
N GLN A 143 0.85 20.93 -6.20
CA GLN A 143 2.03 21.78 -5.95
C GLN A 143 3.00 21.19 -4.91
N ASP A 144 2.72 19.99 -4.36
CA ASP A 144 3.62 19.37 -3.40
C ASP A 144 4.94 18.99 -4.08
N LYS A 145 6.05 19.55 -3.60
CA LYS A 145 7.37 19.35 -4.19
C LYS A 145 8.00 18.00 -3.86
N ASP A 146 7.48 17.34 -2.83
CA ASP A 146 7.96 16.04 -2.38
C ASP A 146 7.21 14.89 -3.03
N ASP A 147 6.05 15.15 -3.64
CA ASP A 147 5.33 14.17 -4.42
C ASP A 147 6.08 13.76 -5.69
N PRO A 148 6.15 12.45 -6.00
CA PRO A 148 6.79 11.95 -7.21
C PRO A 148 6.10 12.45 -8.48
N LYS A 149 6.88 12.80 -9.50
CA LYS A 149 6.31 13.23 -10.79
C LYS A 149 5.49 12.13 -11.47
N THR A 150 5.86 10.88 -11.25
CA THR A 150 5.16 9.72 -11.80
C THR A 150 5.26 8.55 -10.84
N MET A 151 4.22 7.69 -10.86
CA MET A 151 4.23 6.40 -10.18
C MET A 151 3.76 5.30 -11.14
N ASP A 152 4.28 4.10 -10.96
CA ASP A 152 3.81 2.89 -11.62
C ASP A 152 3.07 2.04 -10.57
N LEU A 153 1.78 1.81 -10.80
CA LEU A 153 0.89 1.08 -9.90
C LEU A 153 0.41 -0.19 -10.60
N VAL A 154 0.42 -1.30 -9.88
CA VAL A 154 -0.16 -2.58 -10.32
C VAL A 154 -1.29 -2.93 -9.37
N VAL A 155 -2.50 -3.16 -9.91
CA VAL A 155 -3.72 -3.48 -9.15
C VAL A 155 -4.21 -4.86 -9.52
N SER A 156 -4.54 -5.69 -8.53
CA SER A 156 -5.06 -7.04 -8.71
C SER A 156 -6.48 -7.01 -9.30
N LYS A 157 -6.72 -7.77 -10.37
CA LYS A 157 -8.06 -7.97 -10.94
C LYS A 157 -9.00 -8.74 -10.01
N LYS A 158 -8.44 -9.58 -9.14
CA LYS A 158 -9.21 -10.43 -8.22
C LYS A 158 -9.66 -9.69 -6.97
N THR A 159 -8.75 -8.92 -6.36
CA THR A 159 -8.99 -8.31 -5.04
C THR A 159 -9.13 -6.79 -5.09
N TYR A 160 -8.74 -6.16 -6.19
CA TYR A 160 -8.56 -4.72 -6.32
C TYR A 160 -7.56 -4.11 -5.32
N LEU A 161 -6.86 -4.91 -4.56
CA LEU A 161 -5.75 -4.41 -3.75
C LEU A 161 -4.54 -4.08 -4.63
N PRO A 162 -3.71 -3.11 -4.22
CA PRO A 162 -2.43 -2.90 -4.86
C PRO A 162 -1.58 -4.18 -4.77
N VAL A 163 -0.96 -4.57 -5.85
CA VAL A 163 0.08 -5.62 -5.88
C VAL A 163 1.44 -4.99 -5.65
N ARG A 164 1.65 -3.85 -6.31
CA ARG A 164 2.90 -3.11 -6.24
C ARG A 164 2.68 -1.67 -6.66
N LEU A 165 3.36 -0.75 -5.95
CA LEU A 165 3.51 0.64 -6.35
C LEU A 165 4.99 0.97 -6.35
N VAL A 166 5.44 1.67 -7.38
CA VAL A 166 6.82 2.17 -7.49
C VAL A 166 6.78 3.66 -7.75
N ALA A 167 7.45 4.40 -6.90
CA ALA A 167 7.63 5.85 -7.02
C ALA A 167 9.10 6.22 -6.90
N LYS A 168 9.51 7.27 -7.62
CA LYS A 168 10.86 7.83 -7.49
C LYS A 168 10.74 9.26 -6.98
N VAL A 169 11.23 9.47 -5.76
CA VAL A 169 11.30 10.79 -5.11
C VAL A 169 12.76 11.21 -5.04
N LYS A 170 13.13 12.23 -5.83
CA LYS A 170 14.55 12.66 -5.97
C LYS A 170 15.42 11.48 -6.42
N MET A 171 16.34 11.02 -5.57
CA MET A 171 17.22 9.88 -5.86
C MET A 171 16.75 8.57 -5.21
N VAL A 172 15.68 8.59 -4.42
CA VAL A 172 15.16 7.43 -3.71
C VAL A 172 14.09 6.75 -4.55
N THR A 173 14.20 5.45 -4.74
CA THR A 173 13.09 4.64 -5.27
C THR A 173 12.36 4.01 -4.10
N VAL A 174 11.07 4.29 -3.97
CA VAL A 174 10.18 3.69 -2.99
C VAL A 174 9.32 2.64 -3.70
N THR A 175 9.24 1.46 -3.13
CA THR A 175 8.37 0.38 -3.59
C THR A 175 7.47 -0.06 -2.45
N LEU A 176 6.15 -0.01 -2.65
CA LEU A 176 5.18 -0.65 -1.78
C LEU A 176 4.71 -1.95 -2.42
N SER A 177 4.62 -3.02 -1.65
CA SER A 177 4.26 -4.36 -2.14
C SER A 177 3.68 -5.24 -1.03
N ASN A 178 3.26 -6.45 -1.38
CA ASN A 178 2.75 -7.45 -0.43
C ASN A 178 1.55 -6.96 0.39
N PHE A 179 0.64 -6.23 -0.25
CA PHE A 179 -0.58 -5.77 0.39
C PHE A 179 -1.51 -6.94 0.73
N ALA A 180 -1.97 -6.97 1.97
CA ALA A 180 -2.91 -7.97 2.46
C ALA A 180 -3.81 -7.40 3.54
N LEU A 181 -5.10 -7.72 3.50
CA LEU A 181 -6.05 -7.46 4.58
C LEU A 181 -6.05 -8.62 5.58
N GLY A 182 -6.55 -8.39 6.80
CA GLY A 182 -6.74 -9.43 7.79
C GLY A 182 -5.68 -9.45 8.90
N VAL A 183 -5.07 -8.29 9.20
CA VAL A 183 -4.17 -8.15 10.37
C VAL A 183 -5.00 -8.16 11.65
N SER A 184 -4.65 -9.03 12.60
CA SER A 184 -5.34 -9.09 13.88
C SER A 184 -4.92 -7.95 14.82
N PRO A 185 -5.75 -7.57 15.82
CA PRO A 185 -5.39 -6.53 16.77
C PRO A 185 -4.10 -6.83 17.54
N GLU A 186 -3.83 -8.10 17.84
CA GLU A 186 -2.67 -8.56 18.60
C GLU A 186 -1.36 -8.38 17.81
N GLU A 187 -1.45 -8.40 16.47
CA GLU A 187 -0.28 -8.24 15.61
C GLU A 187 0.26 -6.80 15.59
N VAL A 188 -0.55 -5.82 15.97
CA VAL A 188 -0.19 -4.39 15.93
C VAL A 188 -0.06 -3.75 17.31
N LYS A 189 -0.64 -4.34 18.36
CA LYS A 189 -0.52 -3.83 19.71
C LYS A 189 0.85 -4.11 20.31
N PHE A 190 1.37 -3.14 21.04
CA PHE A 190 2.58 -3.32 21.82
C PHE A 190 2.28 -4.19 23.06
N ASP A 191 3.07 -5.23 23.25
CA ASP A 191 3.03 -6.08 24.45
C ASP A 191 4.32 -5.89 25.26
N GLN A 192 4.22 -5.17 26.38
CA GLN A 192 5.36 -4.90 27.25
C GLN A 192 5.95 -6.18 27.86
N SER A 193 5.16 -7.23 28.05
CA SER A 193 5.63 -8.46 28.67
C SER A 193 6.69 -9.19 27.83
N ALA A 194 6.67 -9.00 26.52
CA ALA A 194 7.66 -9.53 25.59
C ALA A 194 9.03 -8.84 25.70
N TYR A 195 9.10 -7.67 26.38
CA TYR A 195 10.30 -6.81 26.48
C TYR A 195 10.69 -6.51 27.92
N LYS A 196 10.31 -7.37 28.88
CA LYS A 196 10.57 -7.18 30.32
C LYS A 196 12.06 -7.08 30.68
N ASP A 197 12.93 -7.71 29.89
CA ASP A 197 14.37 -7.72 30.08
C ASP A 197 15.09 -6.61 29.29
N ALA A 198 14.35 -5.77 28.56
CA ALA A 198 14.91 -4.67 27.80
C ALA A 198 15.26 -3.49 28.73
N LYS A 199 16.30 -2.77 28.36
CA LYS A 199 16.61 -1.47 28.96
C LYS A 199 15.57 -0.46 28.50
N VAL A 200 14.68 -0.04 29.41
CA VAL A 200 13.60 0.91 29.10
C VAL A 200 14.10 2.34 29.28
N ILE A 201 13.86 3.17 28.26
CA ILE A 201 14.05 4.62 28.27
C ILE A 201 12.67 5.25 28.03
N ASP A 202 12.04 5.72 29.10
CA ASP A 202 10.75 6.41 29.05
C ASP A 202 10.96 7.92 28.96
N LYS A 203 10.46 8.53 27.89
CA LYS A 203 10.58 9.97 27.61
C LYS A 203 9.21 10.68 27.58
N ARG A 204 8.19 10.03 28.13
CA ARG A 204 6.84 10.62 28.19
C ARG A 204 6.70 11.69 29.25
#